data_1e3ca2236e04aefd160417687a4dfc09
#
_entry.id   1e3ca2236e04aefd160417687a4dfc09
#
_cell.length_a   1.000
_cell.length_b   1.000
_cell.length_c   1.000
_cell.angle_alpha   90.00
_cell.angle_beta   90.00
_cell.angle_gamma   90.00
#
_symmetry.space_group_name_H-M   'P 1'
#
loop_
_entity.id
_entity.type
_entity.pdbx_description
1 polymer ?
#
loop_
_entity_poly.entity_id
_entity_poly.type
_entity_poly.pdbx_seq_one_letter_code
_entity_poly.pdbx_strand_id
1 'polypeptide(L)'
;MKRIVQTVMLLILFTFHFSLFTSSAQSAFDIIELNRNFAASNYSIYPDTVLPNLTPAPEGKVPFYISHYGRHGSRYIENRRGFDVPYKMLCSADSLNELSEAGQMAMSNMRLIFADTDKHWGDLTSYGQRQLRGIAQRMLERFPEVFSGDAHVDARSTVVPRCILSMGSAMHVMAGMNPQLRISMKASQEDMWYMNHQDPVLRKNAMTPEATKAYNMFIERREHNERLMQLLFVHPDSVRGVVNDIWLNYYLIKMGLFQLNTHLYKQTYLMDIFSSEEIYRLWQWENVWWYIMHGACKLNGAHQPYTQRYLLKKMIEEADSCIQLERPGAQLRFGHETVLLPLTCLIGINGFGLETDNLDELEAKGWWASKVFPMGSNLQFIFYRKDIHDEDVLFKVLLNEIEATLPIPTDVAPYYHWKDFREHYLKKIEAYEELRNDASSKKDQ
;
A
#
# COMPACT_ATOMS: atom_id res chain seq x y z
N MET A 1 -9.73 -16.63 58.19
CA MET A 1 -8.46 -15.95 57.88
C MET A 1 -7.61 -16.71 56.84
N LYS A 2 -7.29 -17.99 56.94
CA LYS A 2 -6.47 -18.71 55.91
C LYS A 2 -7.03 -18.73 54.49
N ARG A 3 -8.37 -18.79 54.27
CA ARG A 3 -8.96 -18.74 52.91
C ARG A 3 -8.92 -17.38 52.25
N ILE A 4 -9.01 -16.29 53.02
CA ILE A 4 -8.94 -14.91 52.49
C ILE A 4 -7.51 -14.60 52.04
N VAL A 5 -6.50 -15.04 52.77
CA VAL A 5 -5.09 -14.88 52.39
C VAL A 5 -4.73 -15.66 51.13
N GLN A 6 -5.28 -16.88 50.95
CA GLN A 6 -5.07 -17.64 49.68
C GLN A 6 -5.74 -16.99 48.46
N THR A 7 -6.93 -16.42 48.64
CA THR A 7 -7.62 -15.73 47.50
C THR A 7 -6.93 -14.43 47.14
N VAL A 8 -6.43 -13.67 48.12
CA VAL A 8 -5.67 -12.44 47.84
C VAL A 8 -4.31 -12.75 47.23
N MET A 9 -3.64 -13.83 47.65
CA MET A 9 -2.37 -14.27 47.04
C MET A 9 -2.55 -14.79 45.63
N LEU A 10 -3.67 -15.48 45.28
CA LEU A 10 -4.00 -15.86 43.91
C LEU A 10 -4.34 -14.67 43.03
N LEU A 11 -5.03 -13.65 43.53
CA LEU A 11 -5.31 -12.40 42.79
C LEU A 11 -4.04 -11.60 42.53
N ILE A 12 -3.10 -11.53 43.48
CA ILE A 12 -1.82 -10.85 43.31
C ILE A 12 -0.92 -11.59 42.33
N LEU A 13 -0.93 -12.94 42.33
CA LEU A 13 -0.22 -13.74 41.33
C LEU A 13 -0.83 -13.61 39.91
N PHE A 14 -2.15 -13.43 39.81
CA PHE A 14 -2.80 -13.23 38.51
C PHE A 14 -2.56 -11.80 37.94
N THR A 15 -2.45 -10.80 38.79
CA THR A 15 -2.11 -9.42 38.36
C THR A 15 -0.63 -9.26 38.03
N PHE A 16 0.29 -10.05 38.63
CA PHE A 16 1.73 -10.01 38.32
C PHE A 16 2.10 -10.78 37.05
N HIS A 17 1.28 -11.72 36.58
CA HIS A 17 1.50 -12.41 35.30
C HIS A 17 0.95 -11.66 34.10
N PHE A 18 0.13 -10.61 34.28
CA PHE A 18 -0.41 -9.80 33.19
C PHE A 18 0.50 -8.60 32.82
N SER A 19 1.53 -8.32 33.61
CA SER A 19 2.44 -7.17 33.38
C SER A 19 3.79 -7.54 32.76
N LEU A 20 3.99 -8.80 32.30
CA LEU A 20 5.23 -9.26 31.66
C LEU A 20 5.05 -9.69 30.20
N PHE A 21 3.87 -9.56 29.62
CA PHE A 21 3.76 -9.47 28.17
C PHE A 21 4.03 -8.02 27.75
N THR A 22 5.27 -7.60 27.81
CA THR A 22 5.76 -6.63 26.85
C THR A 22 5.56 -7.29 25.50
N SER A 23 4.51 -6.91 24.80
CA SER A 23 4.36 -7.17 23.38
C SER A 23 5.62 -6.58 22.74
N SER A 24 6.68 -7.40 22.57
CA SER A 24 7.75 -7.03 21.67
C SER A 24 7.05 -6.82 20.33
N ALA A 25 7.11 -5.60 19.80
CA ALA A 25 6.53 -5.33 18.49
C ALA A 25 7.15 -6.35 17.52
N GLN A 26 6.30 -7.20 16.92
CA GLN A 26 6.72 -8.24 16.00
C GLN A 26 7.55 -7.59 14.89
N SER A 27 8.77 -8.07 14.66
CA SER A 27 9.65 -7.53 13.62
C SER A 27 9.09 -7.83 12.22
N ALA A 28 9.52 -7.09 11.22
CA ALA A 28 9.15 -7.41 9.84
C ALA A 28 9.68 -8.80 9.42
N PHE A 29 10.82 -9.21 9.94
CA PHE A 29 11.37 -10.55 9.73
C PHE A 29 10.41 -11.64 10.24
N ASP A 30 9.93 -11.55 11.48
CA ASP A 30 9.00 -12.52 12.07
C ASP A 30 7.70 -12.63 11.26
N ILE A 31 7.19 -11.48 10.78
CA ILE A 31 5.99 -11.46 9.93
C ILE A 31 6.24 -12.15 8.58
N ILE A 32 7.40 -11.89 7.96
CA ILE A 32 7.77 -12.47 6.66
C ILE A 32 7.97 -13.98 6.77
N GLU A 33 8.59 -14.44 7.87
CA GLU A 33 8.77 -15.87 8.14
C GLU A 33 7.43 -16.59 8.22
N LEU A 34 6.45 -15.99 8.86
CA LEU A 34 5.09 -16.55 8.99
C LEU A 34 4.26 -16.37 7.71
N ASN A 35 4.46 -15.26 6.99
CA ASN A 35 3.68 -14.91 5.82
C ASN A 35 4.51 -14.13 4.78
N ARG A 36 5.06 -14.85 3.82
CA ARG A 36 5.88 -14.29 2.73
C ARG A 36 5.16 -13.22 1.89
N ASN A 37 3.82 -13.20 1.89
CA ASN A 37 3.04 -12.15 1.22
C ASN A 37 3.43 -10.75 1.68
N PHE A 38 3.82 -10.59 2.95
CA PHE A 38 4.22 -9.29 3.48
C PHE A 38 5.46 -8.72 2.77
N ALA A 39 6.36 -9.59 2.31
CA ALA A 39 7.56 -9.20 1.57
C ALA A 39 7.29 -8.89 0.08
N ALA A 40 6.10 -9.20 -0.43
CA ALA A 40 5.80 -9.03 -1.84
C ALA A 40 5.73 -7.57 -2.31
N SER A 41 5.89 -6.60 -1.38
CA SER A 41 5.91 -5.17 -1.68
C SER A 41 4.65 -4.79 -2.48
N ASN A 42 4.80 -4.16 -3.64
CA ASN A 42 3.67 -3.81 -4.50
C ASN A 42 2.97 -5.00 -5.19
N TYR A 43 3.43 -6.23 -4.95
CA TYR A 43 2.72 -7.47 -5.34
C TYR A 43 2.01 -8.15 -4.16
N SER A 44 2.07 -7.59 -2.95
CA SER A 44 1.31 -8.12 -1.81
C SER A 44 -0.18 -8.15 -2.14
N ILE A 45 -0.82 -9.29 -1.88
CA ILE A 45 -2.28 -9.42 -2.04
C ILE A 45 -3.00 -8.81 -0.83
N TYR A 46 -4.22 -8.35 -1.04
CA TYR A 46 -5.06 -7.84 0.05
C TYR A 46 -5.25 -8.92 1.11
N PRO A 47 -5.12 -8.58 2.41
CA PRO A 47 -5.29 -9.57 3.48
C PRO A 47 -6.70 -10.17 3.45
N ASP A 48 -6.76 -11.51 3.42
CA ASP A 48 -8.01 -12.26 3.62
C ASP A 48 -8.14 -12.62 5.11
N THR A 49 -8.25 -11.60 5.95
CA THR A 49 -8.34 -11.74 7.40
C THR A 49 -9.68 -11.20 7.90
N VAL A 50 -10.11 -11.71 9.06
CA VAL A 50 -11.25 -11.12 9.76
C VAL A 50 -10.87 -9.70 10.18
N LEU A 51 -11.61 -8.72 9.67
CA LEU A 51 -11.37 -7.33 9.99
C LEU A 51 -11.85 -7.03 11.42
N PRO A 52 -11.15 -6.17 12.17
CA PRO A 52 -11.58 -5.76 13.50
C PRO A 52 -12.91 -4.99 13.42
N ASN A 53 -13.68 -5.05 14.50
CA ASN A 53 -14.84 -4.20 14.65
C ASN A 53 -14.40 -2.73 14.69
N LEU A 54 -15.18 -1.87 14.06
CA LEU A 54 -14.95 -0.43 14.12
C LEU A 54 -15.55 0.13 15.42
N THR A 55 -14.95 1.21 15.91
CA THR A 55 -15.54 1.99 17.00
C THR A 55 -16.95 2.45 16.58
N PRO A 56 -17.97 2.28 17.43
CA PRO A 56 -19.33 2.72 17.14
C PRO A 56 -19.40 4.18 16.75
N ALA A 57 -20.43 4.58 15.96
CA ALA A 57 -20.65 5.98 15.61
C ALA A 57 -20.70 6.87 16.86
N PRO A 58 -20.25 8.14 16.80
CA PRO A 58 -20.38 9.08 17.90
C PRO A 58 -21.84 9.24 18.32
N GLU A 59 -22.09 9.45 19.61
CA GLU A 59 -23.45 9.57 20.15
C GLU A 59 -24.28 10.61 19.38
N GLY A 60 -25.45 10.19 18.94
CA GLY A 60 -26.37 11.02 18.17
C GLY A 60 -25.96 11.35 16.75
N LYS A 61 -24.84 10.81 16.25
CA LYS A 61 -24.41 10.99 14.84
C LYS A 61 -24.51 9.68 14.08
N VAL A 62 -24.74 9.78 12.76
CA VAL A 62 -24.80 8.64 11.85
C VAL A 62 -23.82 8.84 10.70
N PRO A 63 -23.28 7.76 10.12
CA PRO A 63 -22.47 7.88 8.91
C PRO A 63 -23.36 8.32 7.75
N PHE A 64 -22.91 9.31 6.96
CA PHE A 64 -23.72 9.87 5.88
C PHE A 64 -22.97 10.03 4.56
N TYR A 65 -21.62 10.03 4.60
CA TYR A 65 -20.79 10.24 3.42
C TYR A 65 -19.47 9.46 3.52
N ILE A 66 -19.01 8.93 2.39
CA ILE A 66 -17.71 8.28 2.26
C ILE A 66 -16.91 8.94 1.13
N SER A 67 -15.69 9.42 1.45
CA SER A 67 -14.68 9.80 0.46
C SER A 67 -13.56 8.75 0.44
N HIS A 68 -13.31 8.16 -0.73
CA HIS A 68 -12.41 7.02 -0.87
C HIS A 68 -11.38 7.24 -1.98
N TYR A 69 -10.16 6.72 -1.77
CA TYR A 69 -9.19 6.45 -2.82
C TYR A 69 -8.63 5.05 -2.65
N GLY A 70 -8.74 4.21 -3.68
CA GLY A 70 -8.28 2.82 -3.66
C GLY A 70 -7.34 2.50 -4.81
N ARG A 71 -6.48 1.52 -4.58
CA ARG A 71 -5.62 0.88 -5.57
C ARG A 71 -6.42 -0.16 -6.35
N HIS A 72 -6.06 -0.39 -7.63
CA HIS A 72 -6.56 -1.55 -8.38
C HIS A 72 -6.28 -2.87 -7.66
N GLY A 73 -7.03 -3.91 -7.96
CA GLY A 73 -6.84 -5.26 -7.43
C GLY A 73 -5.59 -5.95 -7.98
N SER A 74 -5.37 -7.20 -7.56
CA SER A 74 -4.31 -8.07 -8.06
C SER A 74 -4.24 -8.07 -9.58
N ARG A 75 -3.03 -7.98 -10.13
CA ARG A 75 -2.75 -7.86 -11.56
C ARG A 75 -1.56 -8.71 -11.98
N TYR A 76 -1.45 -8.96 -13.26
CA TYR A 76 -0.22 -9.45 -13.86
C TYR A 76 0.90 -8.41 -13.81
N ILE A 77 2.17 -8.84 -13.98
CA ILE A 77 3.30 -7.90 -14.09
C ILE A 77 3.10 -6.95 -15.26
N GLU A 78 3.59 -5.70 -15.12
CA GLU A 78 3.30 -4.66 -16.12
C GLU A 78 4.14 -4.74 -17.40
N ASN A 79 5.31 -5.37 -17.33
CA ASN A 79 6.23 -5.45 -18.46
C ASN A 79 7.15 -6.67 -18.37
N ARG A 80 7.76 -7.01 -19.49
CA ARG A 80 8.62 -8.19 -19.64
C ARG A 80 9.95 -8.12 -18.87
N ARG A 81 10.40 -6.94 -18.47
CA ARG A 81 11.74 -6.79 -17.87
C ARG A 81 11.95 -7.67 -16.63
N GLY A 82 10.93 -7.72 -15.76
CA GLY A 82 10.98 -8.56 -14.55
C GLY A 82 11.14 -10.04 -14.85
N PHE A 83 10.62 -10.50 -16.00
CA PHE A 83 10.78 -11.86 -16.49
C PHE A 83 12.08 -12.02 -17.30
N ASP A 84 12.33 -11.14 -18.29
CA ASP A 84 13.42 -11.31 -19.27
C ASP A 84 14.80 -11.28 -18.62
N VAL A 85 15.01 -10.43 -17.58
CA VAL A 85 16.32 -10.29 -16.95
C VAL A 85 16.79 -11.59 -16.30
N PRO A 86 16.05 -12.20 -15.33
CA PRO A 86 16.49 -13.44 -14.69
C PRO A 86 16.47 -14.62 -15.68
N TYR A 87 15.49 -14.68 -16.58
CA TYR A 87 15.38 -15.77 -17.56
C TYR A 87 16.58 -15.81 -18.52
N LYS A 88 17.04 -14.65 -19.03
CA LYS A 88 18.23 -14.57 -19.89
C LYS A 88 19.49 -15.02 -19.15
N MET A 89 19.65 -14.66 -17.88
CA MET A 89 20.78 -15.12 -17.06
C MET A 89 20.77 -16.64 -16.90
N LEU A 90 19.59 -17.23 -16.61
CA LEU A 90 19.45 -18.68 -16.52
C LEU A 90 19.74 -19.37 -17.86
N CYS A 91 19.22 -18.85 -18.98
CA CYS A 91 19.52 -19.38 -20.32
C CYS A 91 21.02 -19.30 -20.65
N SER A 92 21.71 -18.22 -20.27
CA SER A 92 23.16 -18.10 -20.50
C SER A 92 23.95 -19.14 -19.70
N ALA A 93 23.58 -19.39 -18.45
CA ALA A 93 24.17 -20.43 -17.63
C ALA A 93 23.86 -21.87 -18.16
N ASP A 94 22.64 -22.08 -18.65
CA ASP A 94 22.23 -23.35 -19.28
C ASP A 94 23.06 -23.66 -20.51
N SER A 95 23.34 -22.66 -21.35
CA SER A 95 24.19 -22.81 -22.54
C SER A 95 25.65 -23.17 -22.22
N LEU A 96 26.08 -22.91 -21.00
CA LEU A 96 27.40 -23.31 -20.47
C LEU A 96 27.34 -24.69 -19.76
N ASN A 97 26.18 -25.34 -19.66
CA ASN A 97 25.90 -26.54 -18.87
C ASN A 97 26.18 -26.35 -17.37
N GLU A 98 25.95 -25.15 -16.85
CA GLU A 98 26.24 -24.77 -15.46
C GLU A 98 25.01 -24.70 -14.56
N LEU A 99 23.80 -24.97 -15.08
CA LEU A 99 22.62 -25.05 -14.21
C LEU A 99 22.64 -26.34 -13.38
N SER A 100 22.52 -26.19 -12.07
CA SER A 100 22.19 -27.30 -11.16
C SER A 100 20.76 -27.78 -11.37
N GLU A 101 20.34 -28.82 -10.67
CA GLU A 101 18.95 -29.28 -10.64
C GLU A 101 18.00 -28.14 -10.16
N ALA A 102 18.38 -27.39 -9.12
CA ALA A 102 17.61 -26.25 -8.64
C ALA A 102 17.57 -25.11 -9.68
N GLY A 103 18.66 -24.86 -10.41
CA GLY A 103 18.73 -23.91 -11.51
C GLY A 103 17.79 -24.27 -12.67
N GLN A 104 17.77 -25.55 -13.06
CA GLN A 104 16.84 -26.05 -14.08
C GLN A 104 15.39 -25.94 -13.64
N MET A 105 15.09 -26.24 -12.36
CA MET A 105 13.77 -26.06 -11.77
C MET A 105 13.36 -24.58 -11.78
N ALA A 106 14.24 -23.66 -11.39
CA ALA A 106 13.98 -22.22 -11.44
C ALA A 106 13.67 -21.76 -12.87
N MET A 107 14.44 -22.18 -13.85
CA MET A 107 14.20 -21.86 -15.27
C MET A 107 12.86 -22.44 -15.75
N SER A 108 12.51 -23.66 -15.37
CA SER A 108 11.23 -24.28 -15.72
C SER A 108 10.05 -23.51 -15.11
N ASN A 109 10.13 -23.11 -13.83
CA ASN A 109 9.13 -22.26 -13.19
C ASN A 109 8.98 -20.91 -13.90
N MET A 110 10.10 -20.28 -14.31
CA MET A 110 10.06 -19.04 -15.09
C MET A 110 9.31 -19.22 -16.42
N ARG A 111 9.46 -20.36 -17.10
CA ARG A 111 8.70 -20.66 -18.33
C ARG A 111 7.20 -20.79 -18.07
N LEU A 112 6.80 -21.43 -16.95
CA LEU A 112 5.38 -21.51 -16.56
C LEU A 112 4.79 -20.12 -16.28
N ILE A 113 5.52 -19.27 -15.53
CA ILE A 113 5.12 -17.89 -15.27
C ILE A 113 4.96 -17.10 -16.58
N PHE A 114 5.87 -17.28 -17.51
CA PHE A 114 5.79 -16.61 -18.81
C PHE A 114 4.54 -17.05 -19.59
N ALA A 115 4.30 -18.35 -19.69
CA ALA A 115 3.17 -18.90 -20.40
C ALA A 115 1.82 -18.39 -19.87
N ASP A 116 1.71 -18.18 -18.56
CA ASP A 116 0.53 -17.61 -17.92
C ASP A 116 0.42 -16.09 -18.12
N THR A 117 1.55 -15.40 -18.16
CA THR A 117 1.60 -13.93 -18.19
C THR A 117 1.60 -13.37 -19.62
N ASP A 118 2.03 -14.16 -20.63
CA ASP A 118 2.15 -13.67 -22.00
C ASP A 118 0.80 -13.17 -22.51
N LYS A 119 0.80 -11.95 -23.08
CA LYS A 119 -0.38 -11.19 -23.52
C LYS A 119 -1.29 -10.63 -22.41
N HIS A 120 -0.92 -10.81 -21.11
CA HIS A 120 -1.67 -10.30 -19.95
C HIS A 120 -0.92 -9.22 -19.18
N TRP A 121 0.07 -8.57 -19.77
CA TRP A 121 0.92 -7.58 -19.11
C TRP A 121 0.11 -6.43 -18.51
N GLY A 122 0.06 -6.40 -17.16
CA GLY A 122 -0.65 -5.37 -16.40
C GLY A 122 -2.17 -5.56 -16.29
N ASP A 123 -2.72 -6.65 -16.82
CA ASP A 123 -4.14 -6.97 -16.73
C ASP A 123 -4.57 -7.29 -15.29
N LEU A 124 -5.81 -6.93 -14.96
CA LEU A 124 -6.43 -7.30 -13.69
C LEU A 124 -6.70 -8.81 -13.68
N THR A 125 -6.26 -9.49 -12.61
CA THR A 125 -6.54 -10.93 -12.44
C THR A 125 -7.95 -11.18 -11.89
N SER A 126 -8.41 -12.43 -11.95
CA SER A 126 -9.66 -12.84 -11.30
C SER A 126 -9.60 -12.67 -9.76
N TYR A 127 -8.39 -12.77 -9.16
CA TYR A 127 -8.16 -12.42 -7.75
C TYR A 127 -8.43 -10.95 -7.50
N GLY A 128 -7.89 -10.07 -8.35
CA GLY A 128 -8.11 -8.64 -8.25
C GLY A 128 -9.59 -8.26 -8.31
N GLN A 129 -10.35 -8.87 -9.21
CA GLN A 129 -11.80 -8.66 -9.26
C GLN A 129 -12.49 -9.08 -7.96
N ARG A 130 -12.14 -10.26 -7.39
CA ARG A 130 -12.72 -10.72 -6.11
C ARG A 130 -12.37 -9.80 -4.95
N GLN A 131 -11.13 -9.29 -4.87
CA GLN A 131 -10.71 -8.35 -3.84
C GLN A 131 -11.60 -7.11 -3.84
N LEU A 132 -11.80 -6.47 -4.99
CA LEU A 132 -12.61 -5.25 -5.09
C LEU A 132 -14.10 -5.51 -4.80
N ARG A 133 -14.63 -6.67 -5.22
CA ARG A 133 -15.99 -7.09 -4.85
C ARG A 133 -16.16 -7.23 -3.34
N GLY A 134 -15.22 -7.91 -2.67
CA GLY A 134 -15.25 -8.09 -1.22
C GLY A 134 -15.14 -6.78 -0.45
N ILE A 135 -14.25 -5.88 -0.87
CA ILE A 135 -14.09 -4.54 -0.26
C ILE A 135 -15.40 -3.74 -0.42
N ALA A 136 -16.00 -3.73 -1.61
CA ALA A 136 -17.25 -3.03 -1.86
C ALA A 136 -18.41 -3.61 -1.02
N GLN A 137 -18.51 -4.94 -0.94
CA GLN A 137 -19.51 -5.61 -0.11
C GLN A 137 -19.38 -5.20 1.36
N ARG A 138 -18.18 -5.30 1.94
CA ARG A 138 -17.94 -4.93 3.34
C ARG A 138 -18.17 -3.44 3.60
N MET A 139 -17.91 -2.56 2.62
CA MET A 139 -18.21 -1.14 2.73
C MET A 139 -19.72 -0.89 2.88
N LEU A 140 -20.57 -1.56 2.10
CA LEU A 140 -22.02 -1.48 2.23
C LEU A 140 -22.52 -2.08 3.55
N GLU A 141 -21.97 -3.22 3.96
CA GLU A 141 -22.34 -3.91 5.20
C GLU A 141 -21.99 -3.10 6.46
N ARG A 142 -20.86 -2.38 6.43
CA ARG A 142 -20.38 -1.57 7.57
C ARG A 142 -21.02 -0.19 7.68
N PHE A 143 -21.48 0.37 6.56
CA PHE A 143 -22.05 1.71 6.49
C PHE A 143 -23.36 1.74 5.68
N PRO A 144 -24.37 0.93 6.08
CA PRO A 144 -25.61 0.80 5.32
C PRO A 144 -26.38 2.13 5.21
N GLU A 145 -26.21 3.06 6.16
CA GLU A 145 -26.85 4.36 6.15
C GLU A 145 -26.40 5.22 4.95
N VAL A 146 -25.10 5.15 4.60
CA VAL A 146 -24.51 5.89 3.47
C VAL A 146 -25.08 5.41 2.14
N PHE A 147 -25.42 4.12 2.04
CA PHE A 147 -25.88 3.46 0.81
C PHE A 147 -27.38 3.15 0.82
N SER A 148 -28.16 3.81 1.69
CA SER A 148 -29.60 3.56 1.80
C SER A 148 -30.40 4.21 0.65
N GLY A 149 -31.48 3.54 0.21
CA GLY A 149 -32.36 4.03 -0.83
C GLY A 149 -31.66 4.38 -2.14
N ASP A 150 -31.93 5.56 -2.68
CA ASP A 150 -31.38 6.07 -3.94
C ASP A 150 -30.09 6.90 -3.76
N ALA A 151 -29.27 6.58 -2.76
CA ALA A 151 -28.03 7.29 -2.51
C ALA A 151 -27.14 7.34 -3.76
N HIS A 152 -26.39 8.44 -3.92
CA HIS A 152 -25.53 8.62 -5.09
C HIS A 152 -24.14 8.01 -4.83
N VAL A 153 -23.64 7.20 -5.75
CA VAL A 153 -22.28 6.69 -5.77
C VAL A 153 -21.57 7.25 -7.00
N ASP A 154 -20.69 8.23 -6.77
CA ASP A 154 -19.82 8.80 -7.82
C ASP A 154 -18.51 8.01 -7.86
N ALA A 155 -18.37 7.11 -8.82
CA ALA A 155 -17.19 6.25 -9.00
C ALA A 155 -16.31 6.78 -10.14
N ARG A 156 -15.03 7.05 -9.81
CA ARG A 156 -14.05 7.53 -10.78
C ARG A 156 -12.83 6.63 -10.81
N SER A 157 -12.25 6.46 -11.97
CA SER A 157 -11.04 5.65 -12.18
C SER A 157 -10.01 6.43 -12.99
N THR A 158 -8.73 6.10 -12.78
CA THR A 158 -7.73 6.43 -13.78
C THR A 158 -8.07 5.73 -15.10
N VAL A 159 -7.52 6.23 -16.22
CA VAL A 159 -7.79 5.68 -17.57
C VAL A 159 -7.09 4.34 -17.83
N VAL A 160 -6.45 3.77 -16.82
CA VAL A 160 -5.74 2.49 -16.94
C VAL A 160 -6.74 1.33 -16.84
N PRO A 161 -6.75 0.36 -17.80
CA PRO A 161 -7.76 -0.70 -17.87
C PRO A 161 -7.99 -1.45 -16.55
N ARG A 162 -6.93 -1.84 -15.83
CA ARG A 162 -7.06 -2.54 -14.54
C ARG A 162 -7.79 -1.71 -13.47
N CYS A 163 -7.64 -0.39 -13.49
CA CYS A 163 -8.34 0.50 -12.54
C CYS A 163 -9.83 0.62 -12.91
N ILE A 164 -10.13 0.73 -14.21
CA ILE A 164 -11.51 0.75 -14.73
C ILE A 164 -12.23 -0.56 -14.39
N LEU A 165 -11.58 -1.71 -14.62
CA LEU A 165 -12.15 -3.01 -14.28
C LEU A 165 -12.28 -3.24 -12.77
N SER A 166 -11.38 -2.67 -11.97
CA SER A 166 -11.50 -2.66 -10.50
C SER A 166 -12.71 -1.87 -10.05
N MET A 167 -12.91 -0.66 -10.58
CA MET A 167 -14.12 0.15 -10.37
C MET A 167 -15.37 -0.61 -10.77
N GLY A 168 -15.41 -1.17 -11.99
CA GLY A 168 -16.54 -1.96 -12.47
C GLY A 168 -16.88 -3.16 -11.60
N SER A 169 -15.86 -3.86 -11.07
CA SER A 169 -16.03 -4.99 -10.15
C SER A 169 -16.68 -4.57 -8.83
N ALA A 170 -16.29 -3.43 -8.27
CA ALA A 170 -16.89 -2.85 -7.06
C ALA A 170 -18.33 -2.40 -7.31
N MET A 171 -18.58 -1.65 -8.39
CA MET A 171 -19.92 -1.14 -8.73
C MET A 171 -20.91 -2.25 -9.03
N HIS A 172 -20.46 -3.35 -9.63
CA HIS A 172 -21.30 -4.52 -9.88
C HIS A 172 -21.90 -5.10 -8.58
N VAL A 173 -21.09 -5.19 -7.52
CA VAL A 173 -21.57 -5.67 -6.21
C VAL A 173 -22.50 -4.65 -5.57
N MET A 174 -22.15 -3.37 -5.59
CA MET A 174 -22.98 -2.31 -5.00
C MET A 174 -24.36 -2.26 -5.64
N ALA A 175 -24.44 -2.32 -6.98
CA ALA A 175 -25.71 -2.36 -7.71
C ALA A 175 -26.52 -3.63 -7.41
N GLY A 176 -25.84 -4.78 -7.21
CA GLY A 176 -26.50 -6.03 -6.84
C GLY A 176 -27.06 -6.03 -5.41
N MET A 177 -26.37 -5.40 -4.46
CA MET A 177 -26.81 -5.31 -3.06
C MET A 177 -27.91 -4.26 -2.84
N ASN A 178 -27.81 -3.12 -3.52
CA ASN A 178 -28.88 -2.11 -3.53
C ASN A 178 -29.15 -1.60 -4.96
N PRO A 179 -30.15 -2.15 -5.65
CA PRO A 179 -30.49 -1.74 -7.01
C PRO A 179 -31.05 -0.31 -7.14
N GLN A 180 -31.37 0.35 -6.03
CA GLN A 180 -31.88 1.73 -6.03
C GLN A 180 -30.73 2.77 -6.11
N LEU A 181 -29.49 2.38 -5.85
CA LEU A 181 -28.34 3.29 -5.90
C LEU A 181 -28.22 3.98 -7.25
N ARG A 182 -28.02 5.29 -7.22
CA ARG A 182 -27.69 6.07 -8.42
C ARG A 182 -26.17 6.05 -8.62
N ILE A 183 -25.69 5.09 -9.42
CA ILE A 183 -24.27 4.90 -9.67
C ILE A 183 -23.87 5.65 -10.94
N SER A 184 -22.93 6.60 -10.82
CA SER A 184 -22.21 7.19 -11.94
C SER A 184 -20.80 6.63 -12.02
N MET A 185 -20.31 6.35 -13.23
CA MET A 185 -18.96 5.84 -13.47
C MET A 185 -18.24 6.73 -14.48
N LYS A 186 -17.02 7.18 -14.15
CA LYS A 186 -16.19 8.01 -15.03
C LYS A 186 -14.75 7.52 -15.04
N ALA A 187 -14.14 7.44 -16.23
CA ALA A 187 -12.71 7.31 -16.43
C ALA A 187 -12.30 8.29 -17.54
N SER A 188 -11.66 9.38 -17.20
CA SER A 188 -11.37 10.47 -18.14
C SER A 188 -9.97 11.04 -17.94
N GLN A 189 -9.33 11.41 -19.04
CA GLN A 189 -8.08 12.16 -19.03
C GLN A 189 -8.22 13.53 -18.31
N GLU A 190 -9.44 14.09 -18.32
CA GLU A 190 -9.78 15.31 -17.60
C GLU A 190 -9.50 15.24 -16.10
N ASP A 191 -9.62 14.04 -15.48
CA ASP A 191 -9.44 13.85 -14.04
C ASP A 191 -7.99 13.45 -13.68
N MET A 192 -7.12 13.17 -14.66
CA MET A 192 -5.77 12.64 -14.40
C MET A 192 -4.84 13.63 -13.69
N TRP A 193 -5.08 14.93 -13.78
CA TRP A 193 -4.29 15.95 -13.11
C TRP A 193 -4.32 15.84 -11.57
N TYR A 194 -5.36 15.22 -10.99
CA TYR A 194 -5.44 14.94 -9.56
C TYR A 194 -5.51 13.44 -9.24
N MET A 195 -6.16 12.64 -10.08
CA MET A 195 -6.34 11.20 -9.84
C MET A 195 -5.03 10.39 -9.94
N ASN A 196 -4.09 10.84 -10.77
CA ASN A 196 -2.79 10.18 -11.00
C ASN A 196 -1.70 11.21 -11.34
N HIS A 197 -1.65 12.28 -10.56
CA HIS A 197 -0.65 13.31 -10.78
C HIS A 197 0.76 12.78 -10.52
N GLN A 198 1.64 12.95 -11.51
CA GLN A 198 3.06 12.63 -11.43
C GLN A 198 3.83 13.92 -11.58
N ASP A 199 4.14 14.61 -10.45
CA ASP A 199 4.87 15.88 -10.48
C ASP A 199 6.27 15.64 -11.07
N PRO A 200 6.57 16.21 -12.26
CA PRO A 200 7.82 15.93 -12.96
C PRO A 200 9.05 16.47 -12.21
N VAL A 201 8.89 17.54 -11.45
CA VAL A 201 9.99 18.14 -10.66
C VAL A 201 10.31 17.24 -9.47
N LEU A 202 9.29 16.82 -8.71
CA LEU A 202 9.49 15.92 -7.59
C LEU A 202 10.04 14.57 -8.05
N ARG A 203 9.51 14.02 -9.14
CA ARG A 203 9.98 12.75 -9.69
C ARG A 203 11.45 12.81 -10.13
N LYS A 204 11.86 13.90 -10.78
CA LYS A 204 13.27 14.09 -11.18
C LYS A 204 14.20 14.19 -9.96
N ASN A 205 13.73 14.76 -8.88
CA ASN A 205 14.50 15.00 -7.66
C ASN A 205 14.33 13.90 -6.61
N ALA A 206 13.67 12.78 -6.91
CA ALA A 206 13.48 11.71 -5.95
C ALA A 206 14.80 11.00 -5.60
N MET A 207 15.61 10.65 -6.61
CA MET A 207 16.92 10.02 -6.46
C MET A 207 18.03 11.07 -6.65
N THR A 208 18.22 11.95 -5.67
CA THR A 208 19.38 12.87 -5.63
C THR A 208 20.69 12.06 -5.56
N PRO A 209 21.85 12.65 -5.83
CA PRO A 209 23.15 11.99 -5.63
C PRO A 209 23.31 11.46 -4.20
N GLU A 210 22.86 12.21 -3.19
CA GLU A 210 22.92 11.84 -1.78
C GLU A 210 22.00 10.64 -1.49
N ALA A 211 20.75 10.68 -1.95
CA ALA A 211 19.79 9.60 -1.80
C ALA A 211 20.25 8.33 -2.52
N THR A 212 20.79 8.48 -3.74
CA THR A 212 21.36 7.36 -4.52
C THR A 212 22.54 6.72 -3.79
N LYS A 213 23.47 7.54 -3.27
CA LYS A 213 24.62 7.04 -2.51
C LYS A 213 24.17 6.30 -1.25
N ALA A 214 23.27 6.88 -0.47
CA ALA A 214 22.76 6.27 0.75
C ALA A 214 22.02 4.94 0.45
N TYR A 215 21.22 4.89 -0.61
CA TYR A 215 20.54 3.69 -1.04
C TYR A 215 21.51 2.59 -1.47
N ASN A 216 22.50 2.89 -2.29
CA ASN A 216 23.51 1.92 -2.72
C ASN A 216 24.29 1.36 -1.52
N MET A 217 24.73 2.22 -0.59
CA MET A 217 25.41 1.78 0.64
C MET A 217 24.50 0.93 1.53
N PHE A 218 23.21 1.21 1.57
CA PHE A 218 22.23 0.40 2.30
C PHE A 218 22.14 -1.01 1.72
N ILE A 219 22.11 -1.14 0.39
CA ILE A 219 22.08 -2.41 -0.33
C ILE A 219 23.39 -3.18 -0.10
N GLU A 220 24.55 -2.58 -0.42
CA GLU A 220 25.87 -3.20 -0.35
C GLU A 220 26.15 -3.84 1.02
N ARG A 221 25.71 -3.22 2.11
CA ARG A 221 25.88 -3.77 3.47
C ARG A 221 25.03 -5.01 3.75
N ARG A 222 24.01 -5.30 2.94
CA ARG A 222 23.01 -6.36 3.15
C ARG A 222 23.04 -7.46 2.10
N GLU A 223 23.91 -7.32 1.09
CA GLU A 223 24.03 -8.31 0.04
C GLU A 223 24.85 -9.52 0.46
N HIS A 224 24.25 -10.71 0.34
CA HIS A 224 24.87 -12.01 0.53
C HIS A 224 24.17 -13.02 -0.37
N ASN A 225 24.60 -13.14 -1.63
CA ASN A 225 23.94 -13.99 -2.64
C ASN A 225 24.69 -15.33 -2.85
N GLU A 226 25.76 -15.59 -2.11
CA GLU A 226 26.63 -16.75 -2.31
C GLU A 226 25.84 -18.08 -2.21
N ARG A 227 24.94 -18.21 -1.21
CA ARG A 227 24.10 -19.41 -1.07
C ARG A 227 23.25 -19.68 -2.31
N LEU A 228 22.62 -18.64 -2.87
CA LEU A 228 21.78 -18.77 -4.05
C LEU A 228 22.60 -19.18 -5.28
N MET A 229 23.80 -18.58 -5.45
CA MET A 229 24.70 -18.94 -6.54
C MET A 229 25.15 -20.40 -6.45
N GLN A 230 25.53 -20.88 -5.26
CA GLN A 230 25.87 -22.28 -5.02
C GLN A 230 24.69 -23.24 -5.22
N LEU A 231 23.45 -22.78 -4.94
CA LEU A 231 22.26 -23.59 -5.15
C LEU A 231 21.90 -23.72 -6.63
N LEU A 232 21.97 -22.63 -7.40
CA LEU A 232 21.49 -22.59 -8.78
C LEU A 232 22.52 -23.08 -9.81
N PHE A 233 23.82 -23.05 -9.50
CA PHE A 233 24.88 -23.34 -10.47
C PHE A 233 25.84 -24.43 -9.96
N VAL A 234 26.30 -25.28 -10.92
CA VAL A 234 27.26 -26.35 -10.65
C VAL A 234 28.62 -25.75 -10.24
N HIS A 235 29.09 -24.76 -11.00
CA HIS A 235 30.31 -24.02 -10.73
C HIS A 235 30.00 -22.50 -10.75
N PRO A 236 29.67 -21.89 -9.61
CA PRO A 236 29.21 -20.48 -9.54
C PRO A 236 30.19 -19.49 -10.17
N ASP A 237 31.52 -19.74 -10.06
CA ASP A 237 32.51 -18.84 -10.62
C ASP A 237 32.54 -18.84 -12.15
N SER A 238 32.14 -19.93 -12.81
CA SER A 238 32.12 -20.05 -14.27
C SER A 238 31.03 -19.18 -14.90
N VAL A 239 29.99 -18.83 -14.15
CA VAL A 239 28.85 -18.04 -14.65
C VAL A 239 28.95 -16.55 -14.30
N ARG A 240 29.92 -16.09 -13.50
CA ARG A 240 30.03 -14.68 -13.07
C ARG A 240 30.18 -13.67 -14.23
N GLY A 241 30.61 -14.12 -15.41
CA GLY A 241 30.69 -13.27 -16.61
C GLY A 241 29.35 -13.04 -17.31
N VAL A 242 28.31 -13.86 -17.05
CA VAL A 242 27.00 -13.83 -17.72
C VAL A 242 25.83 -13.70 -16.74
N VAL A 243 26.07 -13.90 -15.45
CA VAL A 243 25.07 -13.80 -14.38
C VAL A 243 25.50 -12.68 -13.42
N ASN A 244 24.61 -11.70 -13.23
CA ASN A 244 24.70 -10.76 -12.12
C ASN A 244 23.86 -11.31 -10.96
N ASP A 245 24.50 -11.73 -9.89
CA ASP A 245 23.90 -12.41 -8.75
C ASP A 245 22.87 -11.53 -8.01
N ILE A 246 23.15 -10.23 -7.87
CA ILE A 246 22.24 -9.25 -7.23
C ILE A 246 20.92 -9.18 -7.99
N TRP A 247 20.98 -8.94 -9.30
CA TRP A 247 19.78 -8.82 -10.13
C TRP A 247 19.08 -10.15 -10.35
N LEU A 248 19.82 -11.26 -10.40
CA LEU A 248 19.22 -12.59 -10.46
C LEU A 248 18.39 -12.86 -9.20
N ASN A 249 18.97 -12.67 -8.01
CA ASN A 249 18.29 -12.82 -6.73
C ASN A 249 17.05 -11.93 -6.66
N TYR A 250 17.22 -10.63 -6.90
CA TYR A 250 16.11 -9.65 -6.88
C TYR A 250 14.93 -10.09 -7.75
N TYR A 251 15.18 -10.37 -9.02
CA TYR A 251 14.09 -10.66 -9.94
C TYR A 251 13.47 -12.04 -9.73
N LEU A 252 14.24 -13.07 -9.33
CA LEU A 252 13.68 -14.38 -9.04
C LEU A 252 12.75 -14.34 -7.83
N ILE A 253 13.13 -13.66 -6.74
CA ILE A 253 12.24 -13.48 -5.59
C ILE A 253 10.99 -12.69 -6.01
N LYS A 254 11.15 -11.60 -6.77
CA LYS A 254 10.00 -10.80 -7.27
C LYS A 254 9.06 -11.64 -8.12
N MET A 255 9.58 -12.52 -8.99
CA MET A 255 8.75 -13.42 -9.81
C MET A 255 8.05 -14.48 -8.96
N GLY A 256 8.71 -15.01 -7.94
CA GLY A 256 8.09 -15.94 -7.01
C GLY A 256 6.95 -15.30 -6.20
N LEU A 257 7.18 -14.10 -5.68
CA LEU A 257 6.17 -13.33 -4.93
C LEU A 257 5.03 -12.80 -5.82
N PHE A 258 5.32 -12.46 -7.08
CA PHE A 258 4.29 -12.04 -8.05
C PHE A 258 3.20 -13.10 -8.23
N GLN A 259 3.55 -14.39 -8.18
CA GLN A 259 2.61 -15.51 -8.40
C GLN A 259 1.46 -15.54 -7.39
N LEU A 260 1.62 -14.90 -6.20
CA LEU A 260 0.52 -14.71 -5.24
C LEU A 260 -0.73 -14.08 -5.90
N ASN A 261 -0.54 -13.33 -6.99
CA ASN A 261 -1.60 -12.63 -7.71
C ASN A 261 -2.27 -13.46 -8.80
N THR A 262 -1.80 -14.68 -9.07
CA THR A 262 -2.27 -15.56 -10.15
C THR A 262 -2.68 -16.93 -9.61
N HIS A 263 -3.29 -17.76 -10.48
CA HIS A 263 -3.64 -19.13 -10.11
C HIS A 263 -2.42 -20.06 -10.00
N LEU A 264 -1.24 -19.61 -10.46
CA LEU A 264 0.00 -20.39 -10.40
C LEU A 264 0.61 -20.48 -8.99
N TYR A 265 0.15 -19.70 -8.03
CA TYR A 265 0.70 -19.65 -6.67
C TYR A 265 0.94 -21.02 -6.02
N LYS A 266 0.05 -22.01 -6.30
CA LYS A 266 0.17 -23.37 -5.77
C LYS A 266 0.80 -24.38 -6.77
N GLN A 267 1.20 -23.92 -7.94
CA GLN A 267 1.70 -24.78 -9.03
C GLN A 267 3.20 -24.60 -9.29
N THR A 268 3.81 -23.62 -8.65
CA THR A 268 5.22 -23.31 -8.83
C THR A 268 5.92 -23.33 -7.47
N TYR A 269 7.18 -23.73 -7.48
CA TYR A 269 8.02 -23.91 -6.29
C TYR A 269 9.17 -22.88 -6.27
N LEU A 270 9.08 -21.80 -7.07
CA LEU A 270 10.16 -20.82 -7.18
C LEU A 270 10.51 -20.18 -5.83
N MET A 271 9.53 -20.02 -4.95
CA MET A 271 9.77 -19.45 -3.61
C MET A 271 10.46 -20.42 -2.63
N ASP A 272 10.48 -21.73 -2.92
CA ASP A 272 11.05 -22.73 -2.02
C ASP A 272 12.59 -22.69 -2.04
N ILE A 273 13.21 -22.10 -3.07
CA ILE A 273 14.67 -21.96 -3.14
C ILE A 273 15.22 -20.84 -2.25
N PHE A 274 14.37 -19.94 -1.73
CA PHE A 274 14.80 -18.78 -0.94
C PHE A 274 14.60 -18.98 0.55
N SER A 275 15.59 -18.55 1.33
CA SER A 275 15.48 -18.46 2.78
C SER A 275 14.64 -17.24 3.21
N SER A 276 14.15 -17.24 4.45
CA SER A 276 13.42 -16.10 5.01
C SER A 276 14.30 -14.85 5.07
N GLU A 277 15.59 -14.99 5.32
CA GLU A 277 16.56 -13.89 5.35
C GLU A 277 16.77 -13.26 3.98
N GLU A 278 16.80 -14.04 2.90
CA GLU A 278 16.95 -13.52 1.53
C GLU A 278 15.69 -12.74 1.13
N ILE A 279 14.52 -13.26 1.46
CA ILE A 279 13.24 -12.59 1.22
C ILE A 279 13.12 -11.30 2.05
N TYR A 280 13.56 -11.34 3.32
CA TYR A 280 13.56 -10.18 4.21
C TYR A 280 14.50 -9.08 3.70
N ARG A 281 15.72 -9.42 3.24
CA ARG A 281 16.64 -8.45 2.64
C ARG A 281 16.04 -7.76 1.42
N LEU A 282 15.38 -8.51 0.54
CA LEU A 282 14.65 -7.92 -0.59
C LEU A 282 13.57 -6.95 -0.11
N TRP A 283 12.79 -7.35 0.91
CA TRP A 283 11.76 -6.48 1.48
C TRP A 283 12.37 -5.17 2.03
N GLN A 284 13.50 -5.23 2.71
CA GLN A 284 14.20 -4.04 3.19
C GLN A 284 14.60 -3.11 2.04
N TRP A 285 15.12 -3.64 0.94
CA TRP A 285 15.45 -2.87 -0.26
C TRP A 285 14.24 -2.14 -0.82
N GLU A 286 13.17 -2.88 -1.06
CA GLU A 286 11.93 -2.35 -1.57
C GLU A 286 11.37 -1.28 -0.63
N ASN A 287 11.37 -1.53 0.67
CA ASN A 287 10.85 -0.59 1.66
C ASN A 287 11.60 0.75 1.63
N VAL A 288 12.93 0.70 1.59
CA VAL A 288 13.78 1.90 1.50
C VAL A 288 13.59 2.62 0.16
N TRP A 289 13.49 1.88 -0.94
CA TRP A 289 13.22 2.47 -2.26
C TRP A 289 11.88 3.22 -2.28
N TRP A 290 10.82 2.59 -1.75
CA TRP A 290 9.51 3.22 -1.65
C TRP A 290 9.52 4.45 -0.76
N TYR A 291 10.31 4.44 0.32
CA TYR A 291 10.48 5.61 1.19
C TYR A 291 11.14 6.78 0.45
N ILE A 292 12.24 6.53 -0.25
CA ILE A 292 12.95 7.58 -1.00
C ILE A 292 12.06 8.16 -2.10
N MET A 293 11.35 7.30 -2.83
CA MET A 293 10.55 7.69 -3.99
C MET A 293 9.22 8.36 -3.64
N HIS A 294 8.64 8.07 -2.47
CA HIS A 294 7.26 8.45 -2.15
C HIS A 294 7.05 8.96 -0.72
N GLY A 295 7.98 8.69 0.19
CA GLY A 295 7.96 9.16 1.57
C GLY A 295 8.61 10.54 1.75
N ALA A 296 8.62 11.03 2.99
CA ALA A 296 9.24 12.30 3.35
C ALA A 296 10.74 12.15 3.65
N CYS A 297 11.50 11.63 2.68
CA CYS A 297 12.94 11.40 2.78
C CYS A 297 13.72 12.70 2.79
N LYS A 298 14.48 12.99 3.87
CA LYS A 298 15.27 14.22 3.97
C LYS A 298 16.41 14.30 2.96
N LEU A 299 16.92 13.16 2.48
CA LEU A 299 17.99 13.11 1.47
C LEU A 299 17.57 13.71 0.11
N ASN A 300 16.25 13.86 -0.13
CA ASN A 300 15.71 14.49 -1.33
C ASN A 300 14.78 15.67 -1.01
N GLY A 301 14.89 16.25 0.18
CA GLY A 301 14.17 17.43 0.61
C GLY A 301 12.80 17.15 1.25
N ALA A 302 12.42 15.90 1.51
CA ALA A 302 11.17 15.48 2.17
C ALA A 302 9.87 15.87 1.43
N HIS A 303 9.95 16.22 0.13
CA HIS A 303 8.81 16.78 -0.60
C HIS A 303 8.03 15.78 -1.47
N GLN A 304 8.47 14.53 -1.58
CA GLN A 304 7.81 13.54 -2.44
C GLN A 304 6.31 13.35 -2.15
N PRO A 305 5.84 13.37 -0.88
CA PRO A 305 4.42 13.25 -0.56
C PRO A 305 3.54 14.33 -1.20
N TYR A 306 4.08 15.54 -1.42
CA TYR A 306 3.35 16.66 -2.03
C TYR A 306 2.99 16.43 -3.51
N THR A 307 3.49 15.36 -4.12
CA THR A 307 2.97 14.88 -5.41
C THR A 307 1.44 14.73 -5.37
N GLN A 308 0.86 14.37 -4.21
CA GLN A 308 -0.58 14.15 -4.07
C GLN A 308 -1.34 15.34 -3.47
N ARG A 309 -0.77 16.53 -3.44
CA ARG A 309 -1.43 17.75 -2.94
C ARG A 309 -2.71 18.11 -3.69
N TYR A 310 -2.75 17.89 -4.99
CA TYR A 310 -3.94 18.15 -5.80
C TYR A 310 -5.08 17.15 -5.50
N LEU A 311 -4.75 15.88 -5.30
CA LEU A 311 -5.75 14.88 -4.91
C LEU A 311 -6.31 15.20 -3.53
N LEU A 312 -5.45 15.50 -2.54
CA LEU A 312 -5.91 15.86 -1.20
C LEU A 312 -6.79 17.10 -1.20
N LYS A 313 -6.37 18.16 -1.92
CA LYS A 313 -7.17 19.38 -2.08
C LYS A 313 -8.52 19.08 -2.71
N LYS A 314 -8.55 18.28 -3.78
CA LYS A 314 -9.80 17.89 -4.45
C LYS A 314 -10.71 17.06 -3.55
N MET A 315 -10.17 16.14 -2.75
CA MET A 315 -10.93 15.36 -1.76
C MET A 315 -11.55 16.28 -0.69
N ILE A 316 -10.84 17.32 -0.25
CA ILE A 316 -11.36 18.30 0.72
C ILE A 316 -12.48 19.13 0.08
N GLU A 317 -12.29 19.68 -1.10
CA GLU A 317 -13.30 20.49 -1.81
C GLU A 317 -14.60 19.72 -2.09
N GLU A 318 -14.45 18.45 -2.49
CA GLU A 318 -15.59 17.57 -2.76
C GLU A 318 -16.32 17.17 -1.47
N ALA A 319 -15.58 16.94 -0.36
CA ALA A 319 -16.18 16.68 0.94
C ALA A 319 -16.96 17.90 1.46
N ASP A 320 -16.38 19.12 1.36
CA ASP A 320 -17.08 20.37 1.71
C ASP A 320 -18.41 20.51 0.94
N SER A 321 -18.41 20.15 -0.34
CA SER A 321 -19.64 20.17 -1.15
C SER A 321 -20.64 19.08 -0.73
N CYS A 322 -20.14 17.86 -0.46
CA CYS A 322 -20.99 16.74 -0.08
C CYS A 322 -21.63 16.90 1.32
N ILE A 323 -20.94 17.54 2.26
CA ILE A 323 -21.46 17.84 3.61
C ILE A 323 -22.74 18.69 3.54
N GLN A 324 -22.89 19.52 2.52
CA GLN A 324 -24.07 20.38 2.32
C GLN A 324 -25.26 19.65 1.67
N LEU A 325 -25.10 18.40 1.28
CA LEU A 325 -26.16 17.62 0.64
C LEU A 325 -26.90 16.76 1.68
N GLU A 326 -28.21 16.57 1.49
CA GLU A 326 -29.02 15.71 2.35
C GLU A 326 -28.59 14.25 2.27
N ARG A 327 -28.32 13.74 1.07
CA ARG A 327 -27.91 12.36 0.77
C ARG A 327 -26.73 12.30 -0.19
N PRO A 328 -25.52 12.64 0.27
CA PRO A 328 -24.35 12.69 -0.60
C PRO A 328 -23.86 11.30 -1.06
N GLY A 329 -24.09 10.23 -0.24
CA GLY A 329 -23.67 8.87 -0.56
C GLY A 329 -22.15 8.69 -0.52
N ALA A 330 -21.52 8.30 -1.64
CA ALA A 330 -20.07 8.03 -1.65
C ALA A 330 -19.38 8.54 -2.92
N GLN A 331 -18.16 9.02 -2.75
CA GLN A 331 -17.21 9.30 -3.83
C GLN A 331 -16.06 8.30 -3.79
N LEU A 332 -16.00 7.44 -4.79
CA LEU A 332 -15.08 6.31 -4.85
C LEU A 332 -14.07 6.52 -5.99
N ARG A 333 -12.78 6.55 -5.66
CA ARG A 333 -11.70 6.78 -6.64
C ARG A 333 -10.82 5.54 -6.71
N PHE A 334 -10.52 5.08 -7.94
CA PHE A 334 -9.75 3.88 -8.22
C PHE A 334 -8.48 4.21 -9.01
N GLY A 335 -7.31 3.89 -8.43
CA GLY A 335 -6.02 4.27 -8.98
C GLY A 335 -4.89 3.32 -8.58
N HIS A 336 -3.79 3.88 -8.07
CA HIS A 336 -2.50 3.22 -7.97
C HIS A 336 -1.85 3.38 -6.58
N GLU A 337 -0.92 2.45 -6.26
CA GLU A 337 -0.05 2.52 -5.07
C GLU A 337 0.85 3.75 -5.08
N THR A 338 1.32 4.18 -6.24
CA THR A 338 2.15 5.39 -6.44
C THR A 338 1.42 6.70 -6.14
N VAL A 339 0.12 6.63 -5.90
CA VAL A 339 -0.74 7.73 -5.42
C VAL A 339 -1.12 7.51 -3.96
N LEU A 340 -1.55 6.30 -3.61
CA LEU A 340 -2.03 6.00 -2.26
C LEU A 340 -0.93 6.15 -1.20
N LEU A 341 0.30 5.65 -1.47
CA LEU A 341 1.40 5.75 -0.52
C LEU A 341 1.80 7.20 -0.25
N PRO A 342 2.14 8.03 -1.25
CA PRO A 342 2.48 9.43 -0.98
C PRO A 342 1.29 10.25 -0.43
N LEU A 343 0.04 9.91 -0.73
CA LEU A 343 -1.13 10.53 -0.08
C LEU A 343 -1.17 10.18 1.42
N THR A 344 -0.95 8.91 1.77
CA THR A 344 -0.84 8.45 3.17
C THR A 344 0.29 9.16 3.91
N CYS A 345 1.44 9.34 3.25
CA CYS A 345 2.58 10.08 3.80
C CYS A 345 2.29 11.58 3.95
N LEU A 346 1.63 12.22 2.97
CA LEU A 346 1.26 13.64 3.01
C LEU A 346 0.33 13.95 4.18
N ILE A 347 -0.65 13.07 4.39
CA ILE A 347 -1.59 13.17 5.51
C ILE A 347 -0.91 12.76 6.83
N GLY A 348 0.11 11.91 6.80
CA GLY A 348 0.83 11.44 7.99
C GLY A 348 0.09 10.33 8.75
N ILE A 349 -0.80 9.60 8.08
CA ILE A 349 -1.61 8.52 8.65
C ILE A 349 -0.70 7.50 9.33
N ASN A 350 -1.04 7.09 10.57
CA ASN A 350 -0.33 6.08 11.36
C ASN A 350 1.19 6.32 11.45
N GLY A 351 1.65 7.58 11.39
CA GLY A 351 3.06 7.94 11.44
C GLY A 351 3.82 7.83 10.10
N PHE A 352 3.13 7.55 8.99
CA PHE A 352 3.77 7.48 7.66
C PHE A 352 4.32 8.82 7.15
N GLY A 353 4.02 9.93 7.81
CA GLY A 353 4.67 11.23 7.59
C GLY A 353 6.09 11.34 8.16
N LEU A 354 6.72 10.25 8.57
CA LEU A 354 8.08 10.20 9.12
C LEU A 354 9.08 10.89 8.18
N GLU A 355 9.82 11.85 8.73
CA GLU A 355 10.90 12.56 8.05
C GLU A 355 12.26 12.14 8.61
N THR A 356 13.07 11.45 7.82
CA THR A 356 14.43 11.04 8.21
C THR A 356 15.38 11.01 7.02
N ASP A 357 16.67 11.14 7.28
CA ASP A 357 17.77 10.84 6.38
C ASP A 357 18.45 9.49 6.71
N ASN A 358 18.12 8.90 7.87
CA ASN A 358 18.62 7.62 8.31
C ASN A 358 17.74 6.47 7.79
N LEU A 359 18.17 5.82 6.71
CA LEU A 359 17.41 4.73 6.08
C LEU A 359 17.37 3.45 6.94
N ASP A 360 18.31 3.27 7.86
CA ASP A 360 18.38 2.08 8.73
C ASP A 360 17.33 2.09 9.86
N GLU A 361 16.76 3.25 10.19
CA GLU A 361 15.75 3.35 11.25
C GLU A 361 14.30 3.15 10.79
N LEU A 362 14.04 3.09 9.48
CA LEU A 362 12.68 3.03 8.93
C LEU A 362 11.87 1.88 9.51
N GLU A 363 12.47 0.69 9.58
CA GLU A 363 11.81 -0.50 10.12
C GLU A 363 11.47 -0.32 11.61
N ALA A 364 12.43 0.12 12.42
CA ALA A 364 12.24 0.36 13.85
C ALA A 364 11.22 1.45 14.15
N LYS A 365 11.08 2.44 13.25
CA LYS A 365 10.07 3.50 13.32
C LYS A 365 8.70 3.06 12.80
N GLY A 366 8.56 1.82 12.34
CA GLY A 366 7.30 1.27 11.83
C GLY A 366 6.89 1.78 10.45
N TRP A 367 7.80 2.44 9.71
CA TRP A 367 7.54 2.87 8.35
C TRP A 367 7.71 1.69 7.39
N TRP A 368 6.63 0.97 7.11
CA TRP A 368 6.59 -0.25 6.31
C TRP A 368 5.59 -0.08 5.16
N ALA A 369 6.09 0.18 3.97
CA ALA A 369 5.26 0.41 2.78
C ALA A 369 4.24 -0.72 2.54
N SER A 370 4.60 -1.97 2.85
CA SER A 370 3.72 -3.14 2.74
C SER A 370 2.43 -3.05 3.58
N LYS A 371 2.39 -2.21 4.62
CA LYS A 371 1.17 -1.96 5.41
C LYS A 371 0.19 -1.00 4.70
N VAL A 372 0.68 -0.21 3.75
CA VAL A 372 -0.12 0.82 3.08
C VAL A 372 -0.77 0.29 1.81
N PHE A 373 -0.01 -0.41 0.96
CA PHE A 373 -0.41 -0.60 -0.42
C PHE A 373 -0.55 -2.05 -0.94
N PRO A 374 -1.05 -3.05 -0.20
CA PRO A 374 -1.37 -4.31 -0.86
C PRO A 374 -2.28 -4.09 -2.07
N MET A 375 -2.38 -5.05 -2.99
CA MET A 375 -3.34 -4.99 -4.09
C MET A 375 -4.76 -4.79 -3.58
N GLY A 376 -5.52 -3.83 -4.11
CA GLY A 376 -6.83 -3.47 -3.59
C GLY A 376 -6.81 -2.56 -2.36
N SER A 377 -5.63 -2.12 -1.90
CA SER A 377 -5.52 -1.20 -0.77
C SER A 377 -6.36 0.05 -0.95
N ASN A 378 -6.84 0.59 0.16
CA ASN A 378 -7.75 1.72 0.12
C ASN A 378 -7.65 2.61 1.36
N LEU A 379 -7.94 3.88 1.15
CA LEU A 379 -8.11 4.91 2.16
C LEU A 379 -9.55 5.38 2.12
N GLN A 380 -10.25 5.35 3.26
CA GLN A 380 -11.64 5.75 3.38
C GLN A 380 -11.77 6.80 4.48
N PHE A 381 -12.42 7.92 4.18
CA PHE A 381 -12.86 8.92 5.13
C PHE A 381 -14.35 8.74 5.33
N ILE A 382 -14.78 8.36 6.52
CA ILE A 382 -16.17 8.10 6.87
C ILE A 382 -16.69 9.28 7.69
N PHE A 383 -17.66 10.00 7.17
CA PHE A 383 -18.19 11.23 7.76
C PHE A 383 -19.47 10.98 8.54
N TYR A 384 -19.59 11.65 9.68
CA TYR A 384 -20.69 11.51 10.65
C TYR A 384 -21.29 12.87 11.00
N ARG A 385 -22.61 12.94 11.05
CA ARG A 385 -23.37 14.12 11.48
C ARG A 385 -24.67 13.70 12.18
N LYS A 386 -25.28 14.61 12.92
CA LYS A 386 -26.64 14.42 13.48
C LYS A 386 -27.70 14.55 12.40
N ASP A 387 -27.62 15.65 11.66
CA ASP A 387 -28.48 15.99 10.53
C ASP A 387 -27.77 16.97 9.59
N ILE A 388 -28.47 17.52 8.58
CA ILE A 388 -27.88 18.44 7.59
C ILE A 388 -27.44 19.79 8.18
N HIS A 389 -27.95 20.16 9.36
CA HIS A 389 -27.62 21.42 10.05
C HIS A 389 -26.51 21.23 11.11
N ASP A 390 -25.95 20.04 11.24
CA ASP A 390 -24.90 19.78 12.20
C ASP A 390 -23.60 20.49 11.76
N GLU A 391 -23.24 21.55 12.48
CA GLU A 391 -22.01 22.32 12.25
C GLU A 391 -20.73 21.57 12.67
N ASP A 392 -20.87 20.57 13.54
CA ASP A 392 -19.76 19.76 14.04
C ASP A 392 -19.68 18.39 13.34
N VAL A 393 -19.37 18.43 12.05
CA VAL A 393 -19.14 17.21 11.27
C VAL A 393 -17.86 16.51 11.73
N LEU A 394 -18.01 15.27 12.18
CA LEU A 394 -16.93 14.39 12.53
C LEU A 394 -16.60 13.41 11.40
N PHE A 395 -15.37 12.94 11.36
CA PHE A 395 -14.99 11.85 10.47
C PHE A 395 -13.97 10.93 11.13
N LYS A 396 -13.86 9.70 10.63
CA LYS A 396 -12.73 8.81 10.92
C LYS A 396 -12.07 8.34 9.63
N VAL A 397 -10.84 7.89 9.74
CA VAL A 397 -10.05 7.39 8.61
C VAL A 397 -9.86 5.89 8.76
N LEU A 398 -10.06 5.16 7.67
CA LEU A 398 -9.71 3.76 7.56
C LEU A 398 -8.62 3.60 6.51
N LEU A 399 -7.53 2.93 6.89
CA LEU A 399 -6.52 2.45 5.95
C LEU A 399 -6.65 0.93 5.83
N ASN A 400 -6.93 0.45 4.62
CA ASN A 400 -7.20 -0.97 4.37
C ASN A 400 -8.33 -1.51 5.27
N GLU A 401 -9.40 -0.72 5.43
CA GLU A 401 -10.60 -1.04 6.21
C GLU A 401 -10.36 -1.15 7.75
N ILE A 402 -9.20 -0.72 8.24
CA ILE A 402 -8.82 -0.67 9.66
C ILE A 402 -8.72 0.80 10.10
N GLU A 403 -9.23 1.12 11.30
CA GLU A 403 -9.14 2.47 11.86
C GLU A 403 -7.69 2.95 11.94
N ALA A 404 -7.46 4.18 11.50
CA ALA A 404 -6.16 4.79 11.40
C ALA A 404 -6.12 6.12 12.16
N THR A 405 -4.93 6.51 12.62
CA THR A 405 -4.69 7.75 13.34
C THR A 405 -4.13 8.84 12.43
N LEU A 406 -4.46 10.09 12.75
CA LEU A 406 -3.93 11.29 12.10
C LEU A 406 -3.01 12.05 13.06
N PRO A 407 -2.00 12.78 12.55
CA PRO A 407 -1.08 13.58 13.38
C PRO A 407 -1.65 14.97 13.76
N ILE A 408 -2.96 15.07 13.87
CA ILE A 408 -3.66 16.28 14.34
C ILE A 408 -4.36 15.96 15.66
N PRO A 409 -4.45 16.93 16.59
CA PRO A 409 -5.13 16.71 17.86
C PRO A 409 -6.63 16.46 17.65
N THR A 410 -7.23 15.68 18.54
CA THR A 410 -8.66 15.47 18.63
C THR A 410 -9.05 15.15 20.07
N ASP A 411 -10.20 15.58 20.51
CA ASP A 411 -10.82 15.27 21.80
C ASP A 411 -11.86 14.13 21.71
N VAL A 412 -12.09 13.61 20.50
CA VAL A 412 -13.12 12.60 20.17
C VAL A 412 -12.54 11.34 19.49
N ALA A 413 -11.29 10.97 19.77
CA ALA A 413 -10.65 9.82 19.14
C ALA A 413 -11.53 8.54 19.16
N PRO A 414 -11.57 7.76 18.08
CA PRO A 414 -10.79 7.81 16.85
C PRO A 414 -11.36 8.74 15.77
N TYR A 415 -12.27 9.64 16.13
CA TYR A 415 -12.86 10.65 15.27
C TYR A 415 -12.06 11.93 15.30
N TYR A 416 -12.24 12.74 14.26
CA TYR A 416 -11.62 14.04 14.08
C TYR A 416 -12.67 15.05 13.62
N HIS A 417 -12.55 16.31 14.01
CA HIS A 417 -13.38 17.39 13.49
C HIS A 417 -12.97 17.71 12.05
N TRP A 418 -13.94 17.72 11.13
CA TRP A 418 -13.67 17.99 9.73
C TRP A 418 -13.05 19.38 9.51
N LYS A 419 -13.52 20.36 10.26
CA LYS A 419 -13.01 21.73 10.19
C LYS A 419 -11.51 21.80 10.45
N ASP A 420 -11.04 21.10 11.49
CA ASP A 420 -9.62 21.12 11.91
C ASP A 420 -8.74 20.43 10.87
N PHE A 421 -9.20 19.29 10.33
CA PHE A 421 -8.52 18.59 9.24
C PHE A 421 -8.40 19.48 8.00
N ARG A 422 -9.50 20.07 7.59
CA ARG A 422 -9.59 20.93 6.41
C ARG A 422 -8.61 22.11 6.52
N GLU A 423 -8.68 22.84 7.63
CA GLU A 423 -7.81 24.01 7.87
C GLU A 423 -6.33 23.61 7.88
N HIS A 424 -5.98 22.55 8.62
CA HIS A 424 -4.60 22.07 8.75
C HIS A 424 -4.01 21.70 7.37
N TYR A 425 -4.71 20.89 6.58
CA TYR A 425 -4.14 20.39 5.33
C TYR A 425 -4.19 21.39 4.19
N LEU A 426 -5.17 22.28 4.12
CA LEU A 426 -5.15 23.40 3.15
C LEU A 426 -3.97 24.33 3.43
N LYS A 427 -3.74 24.70 4.68
CA LYS A 427 -2.59 25.53 5.07
C LYS A 427 -1.24 24.83 4.76
N LYS A 428 -1.15 23.52 5.01
CA LYS A 428 0.04 22.73 4.69
C LYS A 428 0.33 22.70 3.19
N ILE A 429 -0.69 22.57 2.37
CA ILE A 429 -0.56 22.58 0.90
C ILE A 429 -0.15 23.98 0.41
N GLU A 430 -0.78 25.04 0.91
CA GLU A 430 -0.49 26.44 0.58
C GLU A 430 0.97 26.80 0.89
N ALA A 431 1.44 26.48 2.08
CA ALA A 431 2.83 26.72 2.47
C ALA A 431 3.85 26.01 1.54
N TYR A 432 3.53 24.81 1.08
CA TYR A 432 4.38 24.12 0.10
C TYR A 432 4.38 24.80 -1.27
N GLU A 433 3.23 25.28 -1.76
CA GLU A 433 3.13 25.97 -3.05
C GLU A 433 3.89 27.32 -3.01
N GLU A 434 3.84 28.06 -1.90
CA GLU A 434 4.63 29.28 -1.70
C GLU A 434 6.14 28.98 -1.77
N LEU A 435 6.61 27.97 -1.02
CA LEU A 435 8.02 27.56 -1.05
C LEU A 435 8.48 27.14 -2.45
N ARG A 436 7.63 26.50 -3.22
CA ARG A 436 7.92 26.09 -4.59
C ARG A 436 8.02 27.29 -5.55
N ASN A 437 7.14 28.27 -5.41
CA ASN A 437 7.15 29.49 -6.22
C ASN A 437 8.39 30.33 -5.96
N ASP A 438 8.79 30.47 -4.69
CA ASP A 438 10.02 31.18 -4.30
C ASP A 438 11.28 30.51 -4.87
N ALA A 439 11.31 29.18 -4.88
CA ALA A 439 12.42 28.43 -5.46
C ALA A 439 12.51 28.56 -6.99
N SER A 440 11.39 28.76 -7.68
CA SER A 440 11.33 28.97 -9.12
C SER A 440 11.79 30.39 -9.50
N SER A 441 11.33 31.39 -8.76
CA SER A 441 11.70 32.79 -9.01
C SER A 441 13.21 33.09 -8.83
N LYS A 442 13.89 32.32 -7.93
CA LYS A 442 15.33 32.42 -7.70
C LYS A 442 16.18 31.72 -8.78
N LYS A 443 15.61 30.87 -9.61
CA LYS A 443 16.32 30.21 -10.72
C LYS A 443 16.29 31.03 -12.02
N ASP A 444 15.33 31.94 -12.12
CA ASP A 444 15.14 32.81 -13.29
C ASP A 444 15.89 34.16 -13.14
N GLN A 445 16.57 34.37 -12.00
CA GLN A 445 17.52 35.49 -11.75
C GLN A 445 18.96 34.99 -11.83
#